data_7396c78547053d65ec39e6828b53d1b4
#
_entry.id   7396c78547053d65ec39e6828b53d1b4
#
_cell.length_a   1.000
_cell.length_b   1.000
_cell.length_c   1.000
_cell.angle_alpha   90.00
_cell.angle_beta   90.00
_cell.angle_gamma   90.00
#
_symmetry.space_group_name_H-M   'P 1'
#
loop_
_entity.id
_entity.type
_entity.pdbx_description
1 polymer ?
#
loop_
_entity_poly.entity_id
_entity_poly.type
_entity_poly.pdbx_seq_one_letter_code
_entity_poly.pdbx_strand_id
1 'polypeptide(L)'
;DPDAAKKTCAAGCDEDAPAADSEGPSPVRRTGRRRPGLPADLEVVEEVVDPDEVLAEPEAWRRLGQEVSERLEFEPARYWLRRIVRRTWVKRGEPDLAPLTAPLAPCLLEGSVLSPSLAAGLLSAKFCDHQPFYRQEQQLSRRHGIAISRATMCHWAMVCADRLEPLYKLIAADLRRQSWLQVDETPIDYLEPGHGRTKQGYLWTYHHPEVGVLYDWHPGRSHRCLDSILTDSHDGPDFSGILLSDGYRAYDTWQGKHPEVILAACWAHVRRKFHEATPHHPAEAARILDLIGQLFAVEQRLRNQRAGPDEVRTVRQQDSRPILQQIQTHLTNLPHCVPTSTLAQARAY
;
A
#
# COMPACT_ATOMS: atom_id res chain seq x y z
N ASP A 1 -40.22 18.95 -21.76
CA ASP A 1 -41.49 18.33 -22.17
C ASP A 1 -41.22 17.21 -23.16
N PRO A 2 -41.92 16.12 -23.01
CA PRO A 2 -41.49 14.81 -23.54
C PRO A 2 -42.29 14.39 -24.77
N ASP A 3 -42.01 13.18 -25.24
CA ASP A 3 -42.80 12.32 -26.12
C ASP A 3 -42.43 12.15 -27.60
N ALA A 4 -42.57 10.90 -27.91
CA ALA A 4 -42.75 10.20 -29.18
C ALA A 4 -41.46 9.72 -29.88
N ALA A 5 -41.30 8.47 -30.29
CA ALA A 5 -42.31 7.49 -30.69
C ALA A 5 -41.72 6.08 -30.72
N LYS A 6 -42.54 5.13 -30.32
CA LYS A 6 -42.48 3.71 -30.67
C LYS A 6 -42.68 3.53 -32.17
N LYS A 7 -41.90 2.66 -32.81
CA LYS A 7 -42.37 1.92 -34.00
C LYS A 7 -41.89 0.47 -33.94
N THR A 8 -42.84 -0.38 -33.71
CA THR A 8 -42.92 -1.79 -34.05
C THR A 8 -42.89 -1.99 -35.55
N CYS A 9 -42.20 -3.00 -36.05
CA CYS A 9 -42.63 -3.77 -37.21
C CYS A 9 -42.24 -5.23 -37.08
N ALA A 10 -43.20 -6.06 -37.31
CA ALA A 10 -43.22 -7.50 -37.21
C ALA A 10 -42.95 -8.17 -38.54
N ALA A 11 -42.51 -9.44 -38.44
CA ALA A 11 -42.85 -10.60 -39.24
C ALA A 11 -42.54 -10.65 -40.74
N GLY A 12 -41.94 -11.74 -41.13
CA GLY A 12 -41.88 -12.29 -42.46
C GLY A 12 -41.16 -13.63 -42.45
N CYS A 13 -41.93 -14.70 -42.53
CA CYS A 13 -41.56 -16.10 -42.53
C CYS A 13 -41.13 -16.57 -43.93
N ASP A 14 -40.57 -17.83 -43.95
CA ASP A 14 -40.53 -18.84 -44.98
C ASP A 14 -39.32 -18.78 -45.95
N GLU A 15 -38.65 -19.83 -46.39
CA GLU A 15 -38.91 -21.29 -46.48
C GLU A 15 -37.62 -22.07 -46.81
N ASP A 16 -37.61 -23.32 -46.39
CA ASP A 16 -37.02 -24.52 -46.96
C ASP A 16 -35.60 -24.67 -47.54
N ALA A 17 -34.95 -25.58 -46.91
CA ALA A 17 -33.93 -26.61 -47.04
C ALA A 17 -33.28 -26.93 -48.44
N PRO A 18 -32.15 -27.67 -48.52
CA PRO A 18 -31.92 -28.96 -47.88
C PRO A 18 -30.52 -29.19 -47.30
N ALA A 19 -30.43 -30.27 -46.54
CA ALA A 19 -29.23 -30.80 -45.90
C ALA A 19 -28.13 -31.18 -46.87
N ALA A 20 -26.89 -30.83 -46.49
CA ALA A 20 -25.69 -31.49 -46.98
C ALA A 20 -24.78 -31.74 -45.76
N ASP A 21 -24.58 -33.02 -45.49
CA ASP A 21 -23.61 -33.53 -44.53
C ASP A 21 -22.22 -33.01 -44.87
N SER A 22 -21.64 -32.21 -44.03
CA SER A 22 -20.20 -32.00 -43.94
C SER A 22 -19.81 -32.00 -42.47
N GLU A 23 -19.17 -33.07 -42.04
CA GLU A 23 -18.47 -33.13 -40.77
C GLU A 23 -17.35 -32.06 -40.74
N GLY A 24 -17.71 -30.85 -40.33
CA GLY A 24 -16.79 -29.80 -39.94
C GLY A 24 -16.63 -29.81 -38.41
N PRO A 25 -15.48 -29.44 -37.89
CA PRO A 25 -15.24 -29.46 -36.46
C PRO A 25 -16.27 -28.56 -35.74
N SER A 26 -16.96 -29.14 -34.78
CA SER A 26 -17.94 -28.44 -33.91
C SER A 26 -17.42 -27.08 -33.46
N PRO A 27 -18.26 -26.03 -33.50
CA PRO A 27 -17.80 -24.71 -33.11
C PRO A 27 -17.42 -24.74 -31.62
N VAL A 28 -16.14 -24.46 -31.37
CA VAL A 28 -15.58 -24.22 -30.07
C VAL A 28 -16.51 -23.23 -29.35
N ARG A 29 -17.17 -23.67 -28.28
CA ARG A 29 -17.93 -22.79 -27.39
C ARG A 29 -16.96 -21.70 -26.92
N ARG A 30 -17.08 -20.51 -27.52
CA ARG A 30 -16.41 -19.31 -27.06
C ARG A 30 -17.01 -18.94 -25.69
N THR A 31 -16.49 -19.52 -24.61
CA THR A 31 -16.83 -19.14 -23.22
C THR A 31 -16.06 -17.92 -22.75
N GLY A 32 -15.43 -17.19 -23.65
CA GLY A 32 -14.85 -15.90 -23.40
C GLY A 32 -15.89 -14.81 -23.63
N ARG A 33 -16.65 -14.44 -22.59
CA ARG A 33 -17.44 -13.21 -22.59
C ARG A 33 -16.47 -12.06 -22.82
N ARG A 34 -16.50 -11.46 -24.04
CA ARG A 34 -15.66 -10.30 -24.39
C ARG A 34 -15.81 -9.27 -23.27
N ARG A 35 -14.76 -9.01 -22.51
CA ARG A 35 -14.83 -8.08 -21.38
C ARG A 35 -14.96 -6.68 -21.93
N PRO A 36 -16.04 -5.94 -21.60
CA PRO A 36 -16.17 -4.58 -22.04
C PRO A 36 -15.00 -3.75 -21.49
N GLY A 37 -14.37 -2.96 -22.35
CA GLY A 37 -13.36 -2.00 -21.93
C GLY A 37 -11.92 -2.25 -22.40
N LEU A 38 -11.65 -3.40 -23.04
CA LEU A 38 -10.33 -3.62 -23.67
C LEU A 38 -10.40 -3.34 -25.18
N PRO A 39 -9.40 -2.65 -25.78
CA PRO A 39 -9.30 -2.42 -27.22
C PRO A 39 -9.28 -3.74 -28.00
N ALA A 40 -9.86 -3.72 -29.20
CA ALA A 40 -9.88 -4.91 -30.05
C ALA A 40 -8.53 -5.23 -30.70
N ASP A 41 -7.70 -4.22 -30.84
CA ASP A 41 -6.36 -4.24 -31.43
C ASP A 41 -5.24 -4.43 -30.40
N LEU A 42 -5.61 -4.67 -29.13
CA LEU A 42 -4.62 -4.95 -28.08
C LEU A 42 -3.84 -6.21 -28.45
N GLU A 43 -2.51 -6.14 -28.37
CA GLU A 43 -1.63 -7.28 -28.60
C GLU A 43 -2.01 -8.45 -27.69
N VAL A 44 -2.15 -9.64 -28.26
CA VAL A 44 -2.47 -10.86 -27.55
C VAL A 44 -1.30 -11.82 -27.66
N VAL A 45 -0.71 -12.17 -26.53
CA VAL A 45 0.28 -13.23 -26.42
C VAL A 45 -0.43 -14.47 -25.89
N GLU A 46 -0.48 -15.53 -26.71
CA GLU A 46 -1.12 -16.79 -26.34
C GLU A 46 -0.09 -17.74 -25.73
N GLU A 47 -0.41 -18.24 -24.55
CA GLU A 47 0.33 -19.27 -23.84
C GLU A 47 -0.53 -20.52 -23.74
N VAL A 48 -0.07 -21.60 -24.32
CA VAL A 48 -0.76 -22.89 -24.27
C VAL A 48 -0.16 -23.74 -23.18
N VAL A 49 -1.03 -24.23 -22.29
CA VAL A 49 -0.63 -25.08 -21.17
C VAL A 49 -1.36 -26.41 -21.27
N ASP A 50 -0.60 -27.46 -21.52
CA ASP A 50 -1.09 -28.82 -21.49
C ASP A 50 -0.64 -29.55 -20.23
N PRO A 51 -1.38 -30.57 -19.73
CA PRO A 51 -0.98 -31.39 -18.60
C PRO A 51 0.34 -32.12 -18.84
N ASP A 52 1.13 -32.33 -17.79
CA ASP A 52 2.43 -33.00 -17.88
C ASP A 52 2.28 -34.44 -18.41
N GLU A 53 1.19 -35.11 -18.06
CA GLU A 53 0.88 -36.47 -18.53
C GLU A 53 0.65 -36.52 -20.06
N VAL A 54 0.06 -35.45 -20.60
CA VAL A 54 -0.13 -35.32 -22.06
C VAL A 54 1.19 -35.02 -22.76
N LEU A 55 2.04 -34.19 -22.13
CA LEU A 55 3.37 -33.87 -22.66
C LEU A 55 4.29 -35.10 -22.65
N ALA A 56 4.14 -36.01 -21.67
CA ALA A 56 4.94 -37.23 -21.58
C ALA A 56 4.54 -38.27 -22.62
N GLU A 57 3.25 -38.44 -22.90
CA GLU A 57 2.72 -39.46 -23.83
C GLU A 57 1.67 -38.87 -24.81
N PRO A 58 2.03 -37.98 -25.74
CA PRO A 58 1.05 -37.28 -26.58
C PRO A 58 0.13 -38.20 -27.43
N GLU A 59 0.63 -39.32 -27.87
CA GLU A 59 -0.11 -40.27 -28.71
C GLU A 59 -1.24 -40.99 -27.94
N ALA A 60 -1.14 -41.07 -26.59
CA ALA A 60 -2.13 -41.73 -25.78
C ALA A 60 -3.39 -40.85 -25.57
N TRP A 61 -3.32 -39.58 -25.88
CA TRP A 61 -4.37 -38.59 -25.58
C TRP A 61 -5.03 -38.06 -26.86
N ARG A 62 -6.26 -37.61 -26.70
CA ARG A 62 -7.02 -36.89 -27.74
C ARG A 62 -7.58 -35.62 -27.13
N ARG A 63 -7.35 -34.48 -27.79
CA ARG A 63 -7.92 -33.20 -27.37
C ARG A 63 -9.45 -33.27 -27.40
N LEU A 64 -10.08 -32.90 -26.28
CA LEU A 64 -11.54 -32.82 -26.13
C LEU A 64 -12.02 -31.39 -26.30
N GLY A 65 -11.29 -30.42 -25.72
CA GLY A 65 -11.65 -29.02 -25.74
C GLY A 65 -10.52 -28.14 -25.20
N GLN A 66 -10.84 -26.92 -24.87
CA GLN A 66 -9.90 -26.00 -24.21
C GLN A 66 -10.64 -25.02 -23.34
N GLU A 67 -9.98 -24.59 -22.26
CA GLU A 67 -10.37 -23.44 -21.44
C GLU A 67 -9.43 -22.28 -21.72
N VAL A 68 -9.99 -21.08 -21.84
CA VAL A 68 -9.24 -19.86 -22.14
C VAL A 68 -9.42 -18.89 -21.00
N SER A 69 -8.31 -18.44 -20.44
CA SER A 69 -8.27 -17.34 -19.48
C SER A 69 -7.37 -16.23 -20.00
N GLU A 70 -7.72 -14.99 -19.67
CA GLU A 70 -7.01 -13.81 -20.17
C GLU A 70 -6.53 -12.98 -18.99
N ARG A 71 -5.33 -12.41 -19.10
CA ARG A 71 -4.74 -11.45 -18.16
C ARG A 71 -4.22 -10.26 -18.93
N LEU A 72 -4.47 -9.05 -18.41
CA LEU A 72 -3.86 -7.84 -18.94
C LEU A 72 -2.51 -7.66 -18.26
N GLU A 73 -1.46 -7.72 -19.06
CA GLU A 73 -0.09 -7.53 -18.57
C GLU A 73 0.36 -6.09 -18.79
N PHE A 74 1.29 -5.64 -17.98
CA PHE A 74 1.88 -4.32 -18.01
C PHE A 74 3.41 -4.39 -17.90
N GLU A 75 4.07 -3.78 -18.88
CA GLU A 75 5.44 -3.31 -18.77
C GLU A 75 5.44 -1.77 -18.85
N PRO A 76 6.40 -1.04 -18.28
CA PRO A 76 6.44 0.39 -18.42
C PRO A 76 6.23 0.83 -19.87
N ALA A 77 5.19 1.65 -20.09
CA ALA A 77 4.73 2.14 -21.39
C ALA A 77 4.09 1.11 -22.34
N ARG A 78 3.87 -0.15 -21.93
CA ARG A 78 3.24 -1.17 -22.77
C ARG A 78 2.19 -1.96 -22.00
N TYR A 79 1.04 -2.19 -22.62
CA TYR A 79 -0.01 -3.11 -22.16
C TYR A 79 -0.27 -4.15 -23.22
N TRP A 80 -0.42 -5.42 -22.80
CA TRP A 80 -0.82 -6.51 -23.70
C TRP A 80 -1.70 -7.50 -22.95
N LEU A 81 -2.46 -8.27 -23.71
CA LEU A 81 -3.33 -9.31 -23.16
C LEU A 81 -2.65 -10.66 -23.23
N ARG A 82 -2.28 -11.22 -22.08
CA ARG A 82 -1.81 -12.61 -22.01
C ARG A 82 -3.02 -13.54 -21.98
N ARG A 83 -3.17 -14.33 -23.01
CA ARG A 83 -4.24 -15.33 -23.12
C ARG A 83 -3.67 -16.69 -22.77
N ILE A 84 -4.16 -17.30 -21.69
CA ILE A 84 -3.77 -18.63 -21.23
C ILE A 84 -4.82 -19.60 -21.73
N VAL A 85 -4.41 -20.53 -22.60
CA VAL A 85 -5.26 -21.57 -23.19
C VAL A 85 -4.92 -22.90 -22.54
N ARG A 86 -5.85 -23.44 -21.75
CA ARG A 86 -5.73 -24.77 -21.14
C ARG A 86 -6.57 -25.74 -21.93
N ARG A 87 -5.92 -26.66 -22.64
CA ARG A 87 -6.58 -27.68 -23.44
C ARG A 87 -7.09 -28.79 -22.56
N THR A 88 -8.23 -29.35 -22.93
CA THR A 88 -8.82 -30.52 -22.26
C THR A 88 -8.61 -31.75 -23.09
N TRP A 89 -8.09 -32.79 -22.50
CA TRP A 89 -7.66 -34.03 -23.14
C TRP A 89 -8.40 -35.24 -22.60
N VAL A 90 -8.64 -36.23 -23.46
CA VAL A 90 -9.14 -37.55 -23.06
C VAL A 90 -8.15 -38.60 -23.52
N LYS A 91 -7.95 -39.63 -22.70
CA LYS A 91 -7.03 -40.72 -23.00
C LYS A 91 -7.67 -41.66 -24.05
N ARG A 92 -6.92 -42.01 -25.07
CA ARG A 92 -7.39 -42.91 -26.09
C ARG A 92 -7.50 -44.32 -25.55
N GLY A 93 -8.60 -45.02 -25.84
CA GLY A 93 -8.83 -46.40 -25.39
C GLY A 93 -9.36 -46.52 -23.95
N GLU A 94 -9.49 -45.40 -23.19
CA GLU A 94 -10.02 -45.39 -21.82
C GLU A 94 -11.18 -44.38 -21.72
N PRO A 95 -12.37 -44.68 -22.28
CA PRO A 95 -13.47 -43.70 -22.33
C PRO A 95 -14.05 -43.31 -20.96
N ASP A 96 -13.86 -44.17 -19.96
CA ASP A 96 -14.36 -43.94 -18.57
C ASP A 96 -13.41 -43.07 -17.75
N LEU A 97 -12.20 -42.76 -18.24
CA LEU A 97 -11.27 -41.88 -17.56
C LEU A 97 -11.74 -40.41 -17.68
N ALA A 98 -11.76 -39.69 -16.54
CA ALA A 98 -12.13 -38.29 -16.54
C ALA A 98 -11.23 -37.44 -17.43
N PRO A 99 -11.79 -36.45 -18.18
CA PRO A 99 -11.01 -35.53 -18.97
C PRO A 99 -9.97 -34.79 -18.14
N LEU A 100 -8.76 -34.62 -18.65
CA LEU A 100 -7.64 -33.97 -18.02
C LEU A 100 -7.45 -32.57 -18.59
N THR A 101 -7.41 -31.56 -17.71
CA THR A 101 -7.09 -30.17 -18.06
C THR A 101 -6.02 -29.67 -17.09
N ALA A 102 -4.99 -28.98 -17.59
CA ALA A 102 -3.96 -28.41 -16.73
C ALA A 102 -4.57 -27.50 -15.65
N PRO A 103 -4.07 -27.53 -14.40
CA PRO A 103 -4.55 -26.63 -13.35
C PRO A 103 -4.31 -25.18 -13.72
N LEU A 104 -5.20 -24.29 -13.28
CA LEU A 104 -4.98 -22.86 -13.42
C LEU A 104 -3.85 -22.42 -12.48
N ALA A 105 -2.85 -21.70 -13.03
CA ALA A 105 -1.79 -21.10 -12.23
C ALA A 105 -2.41 -20.14 -11.17
N PRO A 106 -1.79 -20.02 -9.99
CA PRO A 106 -2.24 -19.08 -8.97
C PRO A 106 -2.40 -17.67 -9.53
N CYS A 107 -3.48 -17.00 -9.19
CA CYS A 107 -3.76 -15.64 -9.64
C CYS A 107 -4.20 -14.76 -8.46
N LEU A 108 -4.04 -13.45 -8.61
CA LEU A 108 -4.44 -12.49 -7.57
C LEU A 108 -5.95 -12.51 -7.33
N LEU A 109 -6.72 -12.56 -8.42
CA LEU A 109 -8.18 -12.55 -8.39
C LEU A 109 -8.71 -13.42 -9.54
N GLU A 110 -9.44 -14.48 -9.19
CA GLU A 110 -10.08 -15.36 -10.17
C GLU A 110 -11.08 -14.60 -11.05
N GLY A 111 -11.14 -14.98 -12.29
CA GLY A 111 -12.05 -14.35 -13.24
C GLY A 111 -11.73 -12.88 -13.57
N SER A 112 -10.60 -12.32 -13.11
CA SER A 112 -10.16 -10.95 -13.42
C SER A 112 -9.07 -10.90 -14.48
N VAL A 113 -8.90 -9.75 -15.15
CA VAL A 113 -7.76 -9.47 -16.03
C VAL A 113 -6.53 -8.96 -15.25
N LEU A 114 -6.63 -8.87 -13.93
CA LEU A 114 -5.55 -8.39 -13.09
C LEU A 114 -4.39 -9.37 -13.09
N SER A 115 -3.27 -8.95 -13.66
CA SER A 115 -1.98 -9.62 -13.53
C SER A 115 -1.18 -9.04 -12.35
N PRO A 116 -0.18 -9.76 -11.83
CA PRO A 116 0.74 -9.20 -10.83
C PRO A 116 1.47 -7.94 -11.32
N SER A 117 1.87 -7.89 -12.60
CA SER A 117 2.54 -6.72 -13.19
C SER A 117 1.63 -5.50 -13.25
N LEU A 118 0.37 -5.69 -13.67
CA LEU A 118 -0.62 -4.62 -13.68
C LEU A 118 -0.92 -4.13 -12.25
N ALA A 119 -1.09 -5.04 -11.29
CA ALA A 119 -1.30 -4.69 -9.89
C ALA A 119 -0.14 -3.85 -9.34
N ALA A 120 1.10 -4.30 -9.53
CA ALA A 120 2.29 -3.57 -9.11
C ALA A 120 2.34 -2.17 -9.72
N GLY A 121 2.08 -2.03 -11.03
CA GLY A 121 2.06 -0.74 -11.71
C GLY A 121 1.01 0.23 -11.15
N LEU A 122 -0.22 -0.25 -10.96
CA LEU A 122 -1.32 0.57 -10.40
C LEU A 122 -1.06 1.02 -8.96
N LEU A 123 -0.53 0.12 -8.12
CA LEU A 123 -0.23 0.41 -6.71
C LEU A 123 0.98 1.34 -6.58
N SER A 124 2.06 1.12 -7.33
CA SER A 124 3.23 2.01 -7.34
C SER A 124 2.83 3.41 -7.80
N ALA A 125 2.07 3.53 -8.90
CA ALA A 125 1.58 4.81 -9.37
C ALA A 125 0.72 5.52 -8.30
N LYS A 126 -0.11 4.78 -7.56
CA LYS A 126 -0.95 5.38 -6.52
C LYS A 126 -0.18 5.81 -5.27
N PHE A 127 0.68 4.94 -4.75
CA PHE A 127 1.28 5.13 -3.42
C PHE A 127 2.68 5.73 -3.47
N CYS A 128 3.45 5.48 -4.54
CA CYS A 128 4.79 6.06 -4.71
C CYS A 128 4.77 7.33 -5.57
N ASP A 129 3.97 7.35 -6.66
CA ASP A 129 3.93 8.47 -7.60
C ASP A 129 2.75 9.43 -7.34
N HIS A 130 1.99 9.23 -6.25
CA HIS A 130 0.85 10.05 -5.84
C HIS A 130 -0.22 10.23 -6.91
N GLN A 131 -0.40 9.25 -7.81
CA GLN A 131 -1.43 9.26 -8.85
C GLN A 131 -2.74 8.63 -8.34
N PRO A 132 -3.79 9.40 -8.06
CA PRO A 132 -5.07 8.82 -7.66
C PRO A 132 -5.66 7.96 -8.79
N PHE A 133 -6.43 6.92 -8.45
CA PHE A 133 -7.05 6.02 -9.43
C PHE A 133 -7.89 6.75 -10.50
N TYR A 134 -8.51 7.86 -10.15
CA TYR A 134 -9.18 8.73 -11.12
C TYR A 134 -8.25 9.19 -12.25
N ARG A 135 -7.01 9.60 -11.95
CA ARG A 135 -6.05 9.99 -12.98
C ARG A 135 -5.53 8.79 -13.78
N GLN A 136 -5.33 7.66 -13.12
CA GLN A 136 -4.91 6.42 -13.78
C GLN A 136 -6.00 5.93 -14.75
N GLU A 137 -7.30 5.95 -14.36
CA GLU A 137 -8.43 5.66 -15.23
C GLU A 137 -8.42 6.52 -16.49
N GLN A 138 -8.24 7.84 -16.33
CA GLN A 138 -8.16 8.76 -17.47
C GLN A 138 -6.94 8.50 -18.37
N GLN A 139 -5.79 8.18 -17.81
CA GLN A 139 -4.58 7.89 -18.57
C GLN A 139 -4.72 6.60 -19.36
N LEU A 140 -5.23 5.52 -18.74
CA LEU A 140 -5.50 4.25 -19.40
C LEU A 140 -6.46 4.43 -20.58
N SER A 141 -7.56 5.15 -20.37
CA SER A 141 -8.54 5.42 -21.41
C SER A 141 -7.96 6.24 -22.56
N ARG A 142 -7.32 7.39 -22.26
CA ARG A 142 -6.85 8.34 -23.29
C ARG A 142 -5.64 7.85 -24.07
N ARG A 143 -4.68 7.19 -23.40
CA ARG A 143 -3.41 6.79 -24.02
C ARG A 143 -3.43 5.41 -24.64
N HIS A 144 -4.24 4.51 -24.06
CA HIS A 144 -4.20 3.09 -24.41
C HIS A 144 -5.59 2.53 -24.78
N GLY A 145 -6.65 3.33 -24.76
CA GLY A 145 -8.02 2.86 -25.05
C GLY A 145 -8.54 1.81 -24.05
N ILE A 146 -7.89 1.69 -22.88
CA ILE A 146 -8.23 0.67 -21.87
C ILE A 146 -9.23 1.29 -20.88
N ALA A 147 -10.43 0.70 -20.81
CA ALA A 147 -11.49 1.16 -19.91
C ALA A 147 -11.57 0.30 -18.65
N ILE A 148 -10.80 0.67 -17.62
CA ILE A 148 -10.86 0.08 -16.28
C ILE A 148 -11.31 1.17 -15.33
N SER A 149 -12.46 0.96 -14.67
CA SER A 149 -13.03 1.96 -13.76
C SER A 149 -12.20 2.10 -12.47
N ARG A 150 -12.21 3.30 -11.89
CA ARG A 150 -11.61 3.55 -10.56
C ARG A 150 -12.17 2.63 -9.48
N ALA A 151 -13.47 2.26 -9.56
CA ALA A 151 -14.09 1.31 -8.63
C ALA A 151 -13.44 -0.08 -8.73
N THR A 152 -13.16 -0.55 -9.96
CA THR A 152 -12.43 -1.79 -10.20
C THR A 152 -11.01 -1.72 -9.65
N MET A 153 -10.29 -0.60 -9.87
CA MET A 153 -8.94 -0.40 -9.33
C MET A 153 -8.94 -0.36 -7.79
N CYS A 154 -9.95 0.27 -7.16
CA CYS A 154 -10.09 0.25 -5.71
C CYS A 154 -10.30 -1.17 -5.18
N HIS A 155 -11.17 -1.95 -5.81
CA HIS A 155 -11.39 -3.35 -5.44
C HIS A 155 -10.08 -4.18 -5.59
N TRP A 156 -9.35 -4.01 -6.68
CA TRP A 156 -8.07 -4.68 -6.88
C TRP A 156 -7.03 -4.31 -5.83
N ALA A 157 -6.97 -3.03 -5.44
CA ALA A 157 -6.09 -2.57 -4.37
C ALA A 157 -6.44 -3.24 -3.03
N MET A 158 -7.73 -3.40 -2.71
CA MET A 158 -8.17 -4.13 -1.51
C MET A 158 -7.73 -5.60 -1.55
N VAL A 159 -7.97 -6.29 -2.67
CA VAL A 159 -7.51 -7.68 -2.85
C VAL A 159 -5.99 -7.81 -2.69
N CYS A 160 -5.22 -6.85 -3.25
CA CYS A 160 -3.77 -6.84 -3.06
C CYS A 160 -3.38 -6.56 -1.61
N ALA A 161 -4.08 -5.67 -0.90
CA ALA A 161 -3.85 -5.41 0.52
C ALA A 161 -4.06 -6.67 1.36
N ASP A 162 -5.15 -7.41 1.15
CA ASP A 162 -5.42 -8.67 1.84
C ASP A 162 -4.30 -9.71 1.59
N ARG A 163 -3.76 -9.75 0.36
CA ARG A 163 -2.65 -10.66 0.01
C ARG A 163 -1.31 -10.23 0.62
N LEU A 164 -1.12 -8.94 0.87
CA LEU A 164 0.08 -8.37 1.49
C LEU A 164 0.00 -8.33 3.02
N GLU A 165 -1.15 -8.59 3.62
CA GLU A 165 -1.34 -8.57 5.07
C GLU A 165 -0.32 -9.43 5.85
N PRO A 166 0.05 -10.66 5.40
CA PRO A 166 1.08 -11.43 6.09
C PRO A 166 2.45 -10.73 6.14
N LEU A 167 2.83 -10.05 5.04
CA LEU A 167 4.07 -9.26 4.99
C LEU A 167 3.99 -8.04 5.93
N TYR A 168 2.85 -7.37 5.96
CA TYR A 168 2.58 -6.27 6.90
C TYR A 168 2.79 -6.72 8.36
N LYS A 169 2.23 -7.87 8.74
CA LYS A 169 2.38 -8.46 10.09
C LYS A 169 3.84 -8.82 10.41
N LEU A 170 4.59 -9.33 9.44
CA LEU A 170 6.03 -9.61 9.62
C LEU A 170 6.82 -8.33 9.86
N ILE A 171 6.58 -7.27 9.10
CA ILE A 171 7.23 -5.96 9.29
C ILE A 171 6.88 -5.40 10.67
N ALA A 172 5.61 -5.49 11.12
CA ALA A 172 5.20 -5.07 12.45
C ALA A 172 5.93 -5.86 13.55
N ALA A 173 6.06 -7.18 13.39
CA ALA A 173 6.82 -8.02 14.31
C ALA A 173 8.31 -7.65 14.35
N ASP A 174 8.91 -7.33 13.22
CA ASP A 174 10.32 -6.91 13.16
C ASP A 174 10.51 -5.52 13.80
N LEU A 175 9.57 -4.59 13.64
CA LEU A 175 9.58 -3.31 14.34
C LEU A 175 9.50 -3.50 15.86
N ARG A 176 8.61 -4.35 16.37
CA ARG A 176 8.50 -4.62 17.83
C ARG A 176 9.78 -5.16 18.46
N ARG A 177 10.64 -5.84 17.69
CA ARG A 177 11.93 -6.38 18.17
C ARG A 177 13.05 -5.35 18.24
N GLN A 178 12.82 -4.14 17.72
CA GLN A 178 13.85 -3.10 17.72
C GLN A 178 14.02 -2.47 19.10
N SER A 179 15.22 -2.01 19.41
CA SER A 179 15.53 -1.33 20.67
C SER A 179 14.96 0.09 20.76
N TRP A 180 14.56 0.66 19.64
CA TRP A 180 13.90 1.96 19.56
C TRP A 180 13.04 2.07 18.30
N LEU A 181 12.02 2.89 18.36
CA LEU A 181 11.15 3.22 17.22
C LEU A 181 10.88 4.72 17.19
N GLN A 182 10.70 5.23 16.00
CA GLN A 182 10.17 6.57 15.77
C GLN A 182 8.69 6.44 15.39
N VAL A 183 7.83 7.17 16.09
CA VAL A 183 6.38 7.16 15.83
C VAL A 183 5.88 8.60 15.73
N ASP A 184 5.05 8.82 14.72
CA ASP A 184 4.40 10.10 14.44
C ASP A 184 3.02 9.85 13.85
N GLU A 185 2.09 10.81 13.95
CA GLU A 185 0.79 10.70 13.34
C GLU A 185 0.44 11.93 12.50
N THR A 186 -0.07 11.67 11.29
CA THR A 186 -0.49 12.71 10.35
C THR A 186 -2.00 12.69 10.18
N PRO A 187 -2.69 13.84 10.33
CA PRO A 187 -4.12 13.90 10.08
C PRO A 187 -4.43 13.70 8.59
N ILE A 188 -5.44 12.89 8.31
CA ILE A 188 -5.94 12.63 6.95
C ILE A 188 -7.45 12.77 6.94
N ASP A 189 -7.95 13.58 6.03
CA ASP A 189 -9.38 13.71 5.81
C ASP A 189 -9.92 12.53 5.01
N TYR A 190 -11.04 11.96 5.44
CA TYR A 190 -11.70 10.86 4.77
C TYR A 190 -13.22 11.05 4.66
N LEU A 191 -13.80 10.42 3.65
CA LEU A 191 -15.25 10.41 3.45
C LEU A 191 -15.82 9.11 4.00
N GLU A 192 -16.82 9.23 4.85
CA GLU A 192 -17.61 8.11 5.34
C GLU A 192 -18.97 8.10 4.62
N PRO A 193 -19.34 6.97 3.99
CA PRO A 193 -20.62 6.87 3.28
C PRO A 193 -21.79 7.24 4.18
N GLY A 194 -22.68 8.08 3.68
CA GLY A 194 -23.88 8.51 4.41
C GLY A 194 -23.68 9.67 5.39
N HIS A 195 -22.45 10.16 5.61
CA HIS A 195 -22.16 11.21 6.60
C HIS A 195 -22.28 12.64 6.04
N GLY A 196 -22.25 12.81 4.71
CA GLY A 196 -22.43 14.09 4.02
C GLY A 196 -21.32 15.13 4.23
N ARG A 197 -20.30 14.83 5.06
CA ARG A 197 -19.15 15.70 5.32
C ARG A 197 -17.87 14.88 5.55
N THR A 198 -16.74 15.50 5.31
CA THR A 198 -15.42 14.95 5.60
C THR A 198 -15.21 14.76 7.10
N LYS A 199 -14.64 13.63 7.48
CA LYS A 199 -14.13 13.34 8.84
C LYS A 199 -12.62 13.34 8.82
N GLN A 200 -12.01 13.64 9.97
CA GLN A 200 -10.58 13.53 10.16
C GLN A 200 -10.23 12.21 10.82
N GLY A 201 -9.35 11.45 10.17
CA GLY A 201 -8.65 10.30 10.73
C GLY A 201 -7.15 10.58 10.81
N TYR A 202 -6.37 9.59 11.20
CA TYR A 202 -4.92 9.72 11.39
C TYR A 202 -4.20 8.52 10.80
N LEU A 203 -3.12 8.81 10.09
CA LEU A 203 -2.15 7.83 9.63
C LEU A 203 -0.99 7.82 10.62
N TRP A 204 -0.87 6.75 11.37
CA TRP A 204 0.22 6.50 12.30
C TRP A 204 1.39 5.91 11.53
N THR A 205 2.58 6.44 11.75
CA THR A 205 3.81 6.04 11.07
C THR A 205 4.77 5.46 12.09
N TYR A 206 5.21 4.23 11.88
CA TYR A 206 6.21 3.55 12.69
C TYR A 206 7.46 3.35 11.86
N HIS A 207 8.60 3.78 12.34
CA HIS A 207 9.84 3.79 11.57
C HIS A 207 11.04 3.28 12.37
N HIS A 208 11.83 2.43 11.72
CA HIS A 208 13.19 2.11 12.12
C HIS A 208 14.08 2.02 10.86
N PRO A 209 15.29 2.61 10.84
CA PRO A 209 16.12 2.67 9.62
C PRO A 209 16.48 1.31 9.02
N GLU A 210 16.63 0.27 9.84
CA GLU A 210 17.00 -1.07 9.40
C GLU A 210 15.80 -1.93 8.95
N VAL A 211 14.60 -1.59 9.41
CA VAL A 211 13.37 -2.33 9.06
C VAL A 211 12.59 -1.62 7.97
N GLY A 212 12.45 -0.30 8.08
CA GLY A 212 11.67 0.53 7.17
C GLY A 212 10.55 1.28 7.86
N VAL A 213 9.51 1.57 7.11
CA VAL A 213 8.35 2.35 7.56
C VAL A 213 7.08 1.52 7.46
N LEU A 214 6.27 1.52 8.51
CA LEU A 214 4.94 0.94 8.54
C LEU A 214 3.91 2.04 8.78
N TYR A 215 2.80 2.00 8.05
CA TYR A 215 1.68 2.91 8.21
C TYR A 215 0.47 2.18 8.73
N ASP A 216 -0.19 2.77 9.72
CA ASP A 216 -1.44 2.25 10.27
C ASP A 216 -2.49 3.36 10.33
N TRP A 217 -3.70 3.11 9.83
CA TRP A 217 -4.75 4.12 9.76
C TRP A 217 -5.80 3.91 10.85
N HIS A 218 -6.15 5.00 11.54
CA HIS A 218 -7.20 5.02 12.54
C HIS A 218 -8.17 6.20 12.36
N PRO A 219 -9.46 6.02 12.68
CA PRO A 219 -10.43 7.12 12.64
C PRO A 219 -10.26 8.13 13.80
N GLY A 220 -9.34 7.87 14.74
CA GLY A 220 -9.09 8.70 15.90
C GLY A 220 -7.62 8.75 16.27
N ARG A 221 -7.30 9.60 17.29
CA ARG A 221 -5.94 9.84 17.78
C ARG A 221 -5.81 9.45 19.26
N SER A 222 -6.36 8.29 19.64
CA SER A 222 -6.27 7.81 21.02
C SER A 222 -5.01 6.97 21.24
N HIS A 223 -4.55 6.88 22.49
CA HIS A 223 -3.44 6.01 22.88
C HIS A 223 -3.64 4.54 22.48
N ARG A 224 -4.89 4.09 22.34
CA ARG A 224 -5.22 2.70 21.90
C ARG A 224 -4.81 2.40 20.47
N CYS A 225 -4.60 3.43 19.64
CA CYS A 225 -4.11 3.22 18.28
C CYS A 225 -2.70 2.63 18.26
N LEU A 226 -1.91 2.85 19.31
CA LEU A 226 -0.57 2.29 19.43
C LEU A 226 -0.57 0.76 19.65
N ASP A 227 -1.65 0.24 20.24
CA ASP A 227 -1.76 -1.21 20.54
C ASP A 227 -1.75 -2.06 19.27
N SER A 228 -2.27 -1.55 18.14
CA SER A 228 -2.35 -2.28 16.87
C SER A 228 -1.00 -2.76 16.35
N ILE A 229 0.06 -1.98 16.58
CA ILE A 229 1.42 -2.28 16.09
C ILE A 229 2.37 -2.64 17.22
N LEU A 230 2.29 -1.94 18.36
CA LEU A 230 3.26 -2.08 19.45
C LEU A 230 2.97 -3.25 20.39
N THR A 231 1.73 -3.79 20.38
CA THR A 231 1.41 -5.01 21.13
C THR A 231 1.19 -6.19 20.18
N ASP A 232 1.47 -7.39 20.66
CA ASP A 232 1.26 -8.60 19.88
C ASP A 232 0.00 -9.33 20.36
N SER A 233 -0.93 -9.58 19.44
CA SER A 233 -2.16 -10.34 19.72
C SER A 233 -2.00 -11.87 19.59
N HIS A 234 -0.80 -12.37 19.23
CA HIS A 234 -0.55 -13.76 18.83
C HIS A 234 0.71 -14.36 19.49
N ASP A 235 0.91 -14.14 20.79
CA ASP A 235 2.00 -14.71 21.60
C ASP A 235 3.42 -14.24 21.25
N GLY A 236 3.58 -13.19 20.43
CA GLY A 236 4.84 -12.53 20.21
C GLY A 236 5.16 -11.50 21.31
N PRO A 237 6.39 -10.96 21.34
CA PRO A 237 6.74 -9.92 22.30
C PRO A 237 6.12 -8.58 21.95
N ASP A 238 5.61 -7.88 22.96
CA ASP A 238 5.27 -6.47 22.87
C ASP A 238 6.56 -5.63 22.70
N PHE A 239 6.40 -4.43 22.19
CA PHE A 239 7.51 -3.49 22.09
C PHE A 239 8.00 -3.07 23.48
N SER A 240 9.30 -3.20 23.71
CA SER A 240 9.96 -2.82 24.97
C SER A 240 11.25 -2.07 24.67
N GLY A 241 11.18 -0.80 24.38
CA GLY A 241 12.36 -0.04 23.96
C GLY A 241 12.14 1.47 24.12
N ILE A 242 12.89 2.24 23.34
CA ILE A 242 12.77 3.69 23.31
C ILE A 242 11.77 4.08 22.22
N LEU A 243 10.70 4.77 22.59
CA LEU A 243 9.71 5.31 21.67
C LEU A 243 9.97 6.81 21.47
N LEU A 244 10.47 7.19 20.29
CA LEU A 244 10.72 8.57 19.91
C LEU A 244 9.47 9.17 19.27
N SER A 245 8.87 10.17 19.88
CA SER A 245 7.61 10.77 19.44
C SER A 245 7.61 12.31 19.56
N ASP A 246 6.48 12.91 19.20
CA ASP A 246 6.26 14.37 19.26
C ASP A 246 5.81 14.87 20.65
N GLY A 247 5.86 14.07 21.68
CA GLY A 247 5.37 14.49 23.04
C GLY A 247 3.86 14.66 23.14
N TYR A 248 3.06 14.13 22.23
CA TYR A 248 1.60 14.13 22.34
C TYR A 248 1.15 13.22 23.50
N ARG A 249 0.21 13.72 24.31
CA ARG A 249 -0.26 13.08 25.56
C ARG A 249 -0.72 11.62 25.40
N ALA A 250 -1.08 11.18 24.19
CA ALA A 250 -1.45 9.79 23.97
C ALA A 250 -0.28 8.83 24.23
N TYR A 251 0.96 9.27 23.96
CA TYR A 251 2.16 8.47 24.24
C TYR A 251 2.38 8.30 25.74
N ASP A 252 2.23 9.37 26.53
CA ASP A 252 2.34 9.27 28.00
C ASP A 252 1.28 8.35 28.59
N THR A 253 0.04 8.44 28.07
CA THR A 253 -1.07 7.61 28.53
C THR A 253 -0.84 6.13 28.18
N TRP A 254 -0.26 5.87 27.04
CA TRP A 254 0.08 4.51 26.59
C TRP A 254 1.25 3.97 27.42
N GLN A 255 2.33 4.73 27.55
CA GLN A 255 3.52 4.38 28.33
C GLN A 255 3.19 4.10 29.80
N GLY A 256 2.24 4.81 30.40
CA GLY A 256 1.78 4.54 31.75
C GLY A 256 1.22 3.13 31.97
N LYS A 257 0.86 2.42 30.90
CA LYS A 257 0.46 1.00 30.90
C LYS A 257 1.58 0.05 30.49
N HIS A 258 2.66 0.60 29.91
CA HIS A 258 3.82 -0.11 29.40
C HIS A 258 5.10 0.46 30.02
N PRO A 259 5.34 0.22 31.32
CA PRO A 259 6.45 0.83 32.08
C PRO A 259 7.83 0.41 31.58
N GLU A 260 7.92 -0.65 30.80
CA GLU A 260 9.12 -1.12 30.10
C GLU A 260 9.55 -0.22 28.93
N VAL A 261 8.65 0.66 28.45
CA VAL A 261 8.91 1.57 27.33
C VAL A 261 9.41 2.93 27.85
N ILE A 262 10.46 3.45 27.24
CA ILE A 262 11.04 4.76 27.54
C ILE A 262 10.60 5.73 26.45
N LEU A 263 9.89 6.80 26.82
CA LEU A 263 9.56 7.87 25.89
C LEU A 263 10.77 8.80 25.68
N ALA A 264 11.01 9.17 24.43
CA ALA A 264 11.98 10.17 24.05
C ALA A 264 11.32 11.22 23.14
N ALA A 265 11.59 12.50 23.42
CA ALA A 265 11.04 13.59 22.61
C ALA A 265 11.89 13.85 21.36
N CYS A 266 11.22 14.14 20.26
CA CYS A 266 11.86 14.43 18.96
C CYS A 266 12.38 15.88 18.92
N TRP A 267 13.70 16.06 18.79
CA TRP A 267 14.32 17.38 18.67
C TRP A 267 13.85 18.19 17.46
N ALA A 268 13.41 17.55 16.39
CA ALA A 268 12.84 18.25 15.25
C ALA A 268 11.53 18.96 15.59
N HIS A 269 10.69 18.34 16.42
CA HIS A 269 9.45 18.93 16.93
C HIS A 269 9.75 20.04 17.94
N VAL A 270 10.68 19.83 18.90
CA VAL A 270 11.15 20.88 19.81
C VAL A 270 11.63 22.10 18.99
N ARG A 271 12.48 21.88 17.99
CA ARG A 271 12.97 22.95 17.12
C ARG A 271 11.84 23.72 16.45
N ARG A 272 10.81 23.02 15.94
CA ARG A 272 9.64 23.64 15.30
C ARG A 272 8.92 24.58 16.28
N LYS A 273 8.71 24.16 17.53
CA LYS A 273 8.06 24.98 18.56
C LYS A 273 8.81 26.27 18.86
N PHE A 274 10.14 26.22 18.95
CA PHE A 274 10.93 27.44 19.13
C PHE A 274 10.96 28.32 17.86
N HIS A 275 10.92 27.72 16.69
CA HIS A 275 10.79 28.49 15.43
C HIS A 275 9.43 29.22 15.36
N GLU A 276 8.35 28.59 15.79
CA GLU A 276 7.02 29.22 15.89
C GLU A 276 6.99 30.37 16.92
N ALA A 277 7.86 30.34 17.93
CA ALA A 277 7.98 31.40 18.92
C ALA A 277 8.81 32.62 18.42
N THR A 278 9.62 32.48 17.39
CA THR A 278 10.54 33.50 16.88
C THR A 278 9.87 34.86 16.59
N PRO A 279 8.67 34.95 15.97
CA PRO A 279 8.04 36.24 15.66
C PRO A 279 7.75 37.13 16.90
N HIS A 280 7.51 36.49 18.05
CA HIS A 280 7.14 37.20 19.28
C HIS A 280 8.24 37.22 20.34
N HIS A 281 9.20 36.30 20.28
CA HIS A 281 10.30 36.11 21.22
C HIS A 281 11.62 35.83 20.49
N PRO A 282 12.11 36.75 19.64
CA PRO A 282 13.23 36.46 18.72
C PRO A 282 14.54 36.15 19.45
N ALA A 283 14.86 36.84 20.53
CA ALA A 283 16.13 36.69 21.27
C ALA A 283 16.19 35.33 22.00
N GLU A 284 15.15 34.99 22.71
CA GLU A 284 15.03 33.77 23.51
C GLU A 284 14.98 32.53 22.59
N ALA A 285 14.20 32.61 21.49
CA ALA A 285 14.08 31.52 20.51
C ALA A 285 15.38 31.32 19.74
N ALA A 286 16.06 32.40 19.31
CA ALA A 286 17.30 32.31 18.52
C ALA A 286 18.38 31.55 19.27
N ARG A 287 18.56 31.78 20.58
CA ARG A 287 19.57 31.10 21.39
C ARG A 287 19.32 29.57 21.47
N ILE A 288 18.08 29.17 21.69
CA ILE A 288 17.71 27.73 21.74
C ILE A 288 17.87 27.10 20.35
N LEU A 289 17.43 27.78 19.29
CA LEU A 289 17.56 27.28 17.90
C LEU A 289 19.02 27.10 17.49
N ASP A 290 19.92 28.02 17.91
CA ASP A 290 21.36 27.89 17.70
C ASP A 290 21.92 26.63 18.39
N LEU A 291 21.60 26.43 19.67
CA LEU A 291 22.04 25.26 20.43
C LEU A 291 21.49 23.94 19.85
N ILE A 292 20.24 23.90 19.42
CA ILE A 292 19.67 22.74 18.70
C ILE A 292 20.40 22.51 17.37
N GLY A 293 20.76 23.60 16.67
CA GLY A 293 21.58 23.53 15.45
C GLY A 293 22.95 22.87 15.69
N GLN A 294 23.58 23.21 16.82
CA GLN A 294 24.84 22.56 17.21
C GLN A 294 24.68 21.08 17.51
N LEU A 295 23.59 20.64 18.17
CA LEU A 295 23.28 19.21 18.35
C LEU A 295 23.15 18.50 17.01
N PHE A 296 22.43 19.08 16.06
CA PHE A 296 22.27 18.49 14.72
C PHE A 296 23.59 18.44 13.95
N ALA A 297 24.47 19.44 14.13
CA ALA A 297 25.79 19.45 13.51
C ALA A 297 26.69 18.30 14.03
N VAL A 298 26.62 17.98 15.33
CA VAL A 298 27.32 16.81 15.90
C VAL A 298 26.81 15.52 15.24
N GLU A 299 25.50 15.33 15.16
CA GLU A 299 24.92 14.14 14.55
C GLU A 299 25.22 14.03 13.04
N GLN A 300 25.25 15.17 12.33
CA GLN A 300 25.60 15.19 10.91
C GLN A 300 27.06 14.81 10.68
N ARG A 301 27.98 15.29 11.55
CA ARG A 301 29.39 14.91 11.52
C ARG A 301 29.56 13.41 11.72
N LEU A 302 28.92 12.83 12.74
CA LEU A 302 28.97 11.40 13.04
C LEU A 302 28.46 10.55 11.85
N ARG A 303 27.36 10.97 11.25
CA ARG A 303 26.81 10.31 10.03
C ARG A 303 27.80 10.36 8.86
N ASN A 304 28.37 11.53 8.60
CA ASN A 304 29.32 11.70 7.50
C ASN A 304 30.59 10.84 7.69
N GLN A 305 31.01 10.67 8.93
CA GLN A 305 32.16 9.83 9.31
C GLN A 305 31.81 8.33 9.37
N ARG A 306 30.52 7.97 9.26
CA ARG A 306 30.02 6.60 9.48
C ARG A 306 30.50 6.03 10.81
N ALA A 307 30.47 6.86 11.86
CA ALA A 307 30.96 6.53 13.20
C ALA A 307 30.25 5.29 13.77
N GLY A 308 31.02 4.40 14.39
CA GLY A 308 30.47 3.22 15.06
C GLY A 308 29.76 3.57 16.39
N PRO A 309 28.96 2.64 16.96
CA PRO A 309 28.15 2.89 18.15
C PRO A 309 28.91 3.44 19.37
N ASP A 310 30.12 2.94 19.61
CA ASP A 310 30.94 3.37 20.74
C ASP A 310 31.53 4.77 20.52
N GLU A 311 31.94 5.09 19.30
CA GLU A 311 32.36 6.43 18.92
C GLU A 311 31.20 7.43 19.04
N VAL A 312 30.02 7.07 18.53
CA VAL A 312 28.79 7.87 18.67
C VAL A 312 28.51 8.17 20.14
N ARG A 313 28.59 7.16 21.01
CA ARG A 313 28.38 7.31 22.45
C ARG A 313 29.39 8.28 23.07
N THR A 314 30.67 8.11 22.75
CA THR A 314 31.76 8.95 23.26
C THR A 314 31.60 10.40 22.85
N VAL A 315 31.39 10.65 21.56
CA VAL A 315 31.22 12.01 21.01
C VAL A 315 29.96 12.69 21.59
N ARG A 316 28.86 11.96 21.73
CA ARG A 316 27.64 12.51 22.36
C ARG A 316 27.89 12.93 23.82
N GLN A 317 28.67 12.15 24.58
CA GLN A 317 29.02 12.52 25.96
C GLN A 317 29.94 13.76 26.02
N GLN A 318 30.88 13.88 25.08
CA GLN A 318 31.85 14.99 25.05
C GLN A 318 31.25 16.27 24.45
N ASP A 319 30.54 16.18 23.34
CA ASP A 319 30.10 17.34 22.55
C ASP A 319 28.61 17.67 22.78
N SER A 320 27.71 16.68 22.75
CA SER A 320 26.26 16.94 22.85
C SER A 320 25.80 17.21 24.27
N ARG A 321 26.35 16.53 25.27
CA ARG A 321 25.94 16.70 26.68
C ARG A 321 26.16 18.11 27.20
N PRO A 322 27.29 18.81 26.94
CA PRO A 322 27.46 20.22 27.35
C PRO A 322 26.44 21.14 26.68
N ILE A 323 26.06 20.88 25.40
CA ILE A 323 25.04 21.67 24.68
C ILE A 323 23.68 21.47 25.35
N LEU A 324 23.32 20.24 25.71
CA LEU A 324 22.08 19.94 26.44
C LEU A 324 22.03 20.66 27.79
N GLN A 325 23.13 20.74 28.54
CA GLN A 325 23.24 21.50 29.76
C GLN A 325 23.00 23.00 29.55
N GLN A 326 23.57 23.56 28.47
CA GLN A 326 23.32 24.96 28.12
C GLN A 326 21.83 25.21 27.78
N ILE A 327 21.20 24.31 26.99
CA ILE A 327 19.77 24.38 26.71
C ILE A 327 18.96 24.38 27.99
N GLN A 328 19.21 23.45 28.90
CA GLN A 328 18.52 23.34 30.18
C GLN A 328 18.68 24.60 31.02
N THR A 329 19.91 25.13 31.12
CA THR A 329 20.18 26.37 31.84
C THR A 329 19.44 27.54 31.23
N HIS A 330 19.42 27.65 29.91
CA HIS A 330 18.72 28.72 29.22
C HIS A 330 17.20 28.64 29.42
N LEU A 331 16.63 27.43 29.30
CA LEU A 331 15.20 27.18 29.54
C LEU A 331 14.77 27.54 30.96
N THR A 332 15.64 27.27 31.96
CA THR A 332 15.40 27.59 33.35
C THR A 332 15.39 29.09 33.57
N ASN A 333 16.24 29.84 32.88
CA ASN A 333 16.41 31.29 33.01
C ASN A 333 15.50 32.10 32.08
N LEU A 334 14.64 31.44 31.25
CA LEU A 334 13.67 32.17 30.45
C LEU A 334 12.72 33.02 31.31
N PRO A 335 12.37 34.20 30.83
CA PRO A 335 11.44 35.08 31.56
C PRO A 335 10.08 34.39 31.69
N HIS A 336 9.34 34.78 32.75
CA HIS A 336 7.97 34.36 32.94
C HIS A 336 7.10 34.85 31.77
N CYS A 337 6.54 33.93 31.00
CA CYS A 337 5.64 34.21 29.92
C CYS A 337 4.22 33.79 30.25
N VAL A 338 3.24 34.45 29.63
CA VAL A 338 1.85 34.02 29.71
C VAL A 338 1.75 32.55 29.21
N PRO A 339 1.07 31.66 29.96
CA PRO A 339 1.00 30.22 29.58
C PRO A 339 0.53 29.93 28.17
N THR A 340 -0.25 30.81 27.59
CA THR A 340 -0.76 30.71 26.21
C THR A 340 0.21 31.25 25.17
N SER A 341 1.35 31.87 25.53
CA SER A 341 2.35 32.35 24.57
C SER A 341 3.06 31.20 23.90
N THR A 342 3.51 31.43 22.65
CA THR A 342 4.25 30.44 21.86
C THR A 342 5.55 30.00 22.55
N LEU A 343 6.23 30.91 23.26
CA LEU A 343 7.44 30.60 24.02
C LEU A 343 7.15 29.70 25.24
N ALA A 344 6.07 29.98 25.98
CA ALA A 344 5.65 29.12 27.09
C ALA A 344 5.26 27.73 26.63
N GLN A 345 4.56 27.64 25.52
CA GLN A 345 4.21 26.36 24.89
C GLN A 345 5.47 25.61 24.43
N ALA A 346 6.44 26.29 23.78
CA ALA A 346 7.69 25.69 23.38
C ALA A 346 8.54 25.18 24.55
N ARG A 347 8.50 25.89 25.69
CA ARG A 347 9.19 25.50 26.94
C ARG A 347 8.53 24.29 27.62
N ALA A 348 7.20 24.17 27.52
CA ALA A 348 6.45 23.08 28.14
C ALA A 348 6.46 21.79 27.32
N TYR A 349 6.81 21.91 26.05
CA TYR A 349 6.98 20.78 25.12
C TYR A 349 8.29 20.05 25.37
#